data_308865a8df4da27f529b5e24530d7217
#
_entry.id   308865a8df4da27f529b5e24530d7217
#
_cell.length_a   1.000
_cell.length_b   1.000
_cell.length_c   1.000
_cell.angle_alpha   90.00
_cell.angle_beta   90.00
_cell.angle_gamma   90.00
#
_symmetry.space_group_name_H-M   'P 1'
#
loop_
_entity.id
_entity.type
_entity.pdbx_description
1 polymer ?
#
loop_
_entity_poly.entity_id
_entity_poly.type
_entity_poly.pdbx_seq_one_letter_code
_entity_poly.pdbx_strand_id
1 'polypeptide(L)'
;MTVFLKGCPLRCTWCHNPEGQSFPMEFLRSPNGCTGCGACLDAGQRERGTRCLTEASISACPRNLVRRCGEDITSVQLIDRIMKNARLLSGGGVTFSGGEPLAQLPFLLECLRLLEGRIHRAVQTSGYADSASFSQALSRCDYMLFDLKLMDSAQHKAFCGVDNGLILSNYARLARSGIPFVTRVPLIPTVTDTEENLSAIAEFMTGLGVDYVEVLPYNQLAGSKYSGLLRQYQPGFEQRPSRTDSAAIFARYGIRARQM
;
A
#
# COMPACT_ATOMS: atom_id res chain seq x y z
N MET A 1 12.45 7.98 -4.50
CA MET A 1 11.69 8.51 -3.32
C MET A 1 10.30 7.93 -3.33
N THR A 2 9.74 7.55 -2.16
CA THR A 2 8.34 7.11 -2.08
C THR A 2 7.52 8.11 -1.28
N VAL A 3 6.40 8.54 -1.84
CA VAL A 3 5.39 9.39 -1.20
C VAL A 3 4.21 8.51 -0.81
N PHE A 4 3.87 8.48 0.48
CA PHE A 4 2.76 7.68 1.01
C PHE A 4 1.53 8.57 1.21
N LEU A 5 0.49 8.35 0.42
CA LEU A 5 -0.80 9.04 0.56
C LEU A 5 -1.66 8.32 1.60
N LYS A 6 -2.46 9.07 2.38
CA LYS A 6 -3.42 8.50 3.33
C LYS A 6 -4.74 8.16 2.64
N GLY A 7 -5.46 7.23 3.25
CA GLY A 7 -6.74 6.75 2.77
C GLY A 7 -6.60 5.53 1.85
N CYS A 8 -7.30 4.48 2.21
CA CYS A 8 -7.39 3.26 1.42
C CYS A 8 -8.81 2.71 1.50
N PRO A 9 -9.46 2.38 0.39
CA PRO A 9 -10.76 1.70 0.41
C PRO A 9 -10.66 0.24 0.84
N LEU A 10 -9.47 -0.37 0.71
CA LEU A 10 -9.22 -1.73 1.15
C LEU A 10 -8.98 -1.81 2.67
N ARG A 11 -9.25 -2.98 3.24
CA ARG A 11 -9.05 -3.32 4.66
C ARG A 11 -8.28 -4.62 4.80
N CYS A 12 -7.18 -4.74 4.04
CA CYS A 12 -6.35 -5.95 4.07
C CYS A 12 -5.94 -6.30 5.50
N THR A 13 -6.20 -7.54 5.92
CA THR A 13 -5.94 -8.00 7.29
C THR A 13 -4.44 -8.03 7.62
N TRP A 14 -3.59 -8.08 6.60
CA TRP A 14 -2.11 -8.05 6.72
C TRP A 14 -1.48 -6.68 6.46
N CYS A 15 -2.26 -5.60 6.47
CA CYS A 15 -1.77 -4.29 6.08
C CYS A 15 -0.55 -3.86 6.91
N HIS A 16 0.56 -3.52 6.26
CA HIS A 16 1.79 -3.05 6.91
C HIS A 16 1.73 -1.57 7.30
N ASN A 17 0.81 -0.82 6.71
CA ASN A 17 0.66 0.61 6.90
C ASN A 17 -0.77 0.95 7.33
N PRO A 18 -1.22 0.45 8.52
CA PRO A 18 -2.58 0.69 9.00
C PRO A 18 -2.86 2.18 9.21
N GLU A 19 -1.82 3.00 9.44
CA GLU A 19 -1.89 4.45 9.49
C GLU A 19 -2.26 5.09 8.15
N GLY A 20 -2.08 4.36 7.05
CA GLY A 20 -2.47 4.77 5.70
C GLY A 20 -3.92 4.42 5.35
N GLN A 21 -4.62 3.61 6.14
CA GLN A 21 -5.99 3.19 5.80
C GLN A 21 -7.04 4.28 6.01
N SER A 22 -6.86 5.13 7.01
CA SER A 22 -7.78 6.22 7.33
C SER A 22 -7.44 7.48 6.54
N PHE A 23 -8.43 8.23 6.05
CA PHE A 23 -8.22 9.54 5.43
C PHE A 23 -7.89 10.62 6.48
N PRO A 24 -8.64 10.72 7.60
CA PRO A 24 -8.32 11.68 8.64
C PRO A 24 -6.92 11.49 9.24
N MET A 25 -6.39 12.57 9.78
CA MET A 25 -5.15 12.57 10.54
C MET A 25 -5.25 11.60 11.72
N GLU A 26 -4.22 10.80 11.91
CA GLU A 26 -4.08 9.90 13.04
C GLU A 26 -2.75 10.14 13.76
N PHE A 27 -2.65 9.58 14.95
CA PHE A 27 -1.44 9.68 15.77
C PHE A 27 -0.96 8.27 16.10
N LEU A 28 0.34 8.08 16.06
CA LEU A 28 0.97 6.80 16.32
C LEU A 28 1.95 6.96 17.47
N ARG A 29 1.86 6.07 18.45
CA ARG A 29 2.83 5.93 19.53
C ARG A 29 3.85 4.86 19.17
N SER A 30 5.13 5.22 19.12
CA SER A 30 6.20 4.23 18.99
C SER A 30 6.24 3.31 20.22
N PRO A 31 6.25 1.98 20.06
CA PRO A 31 6.39 1.07 21.17
C PRO A 31 7.82 1.08 21.75
N ASN A 32 8.82 1.36 20.89
CA ASN A 32 10.22 1.35 21.28
C ASN A 32 10.52 2.51 22.22
N GLY A 33 10.98 2.19 23.41
CA GLY A 33 11.31 3.16 24.45
C GLY A 33 10.10 3.64 25.27
N CYS A 34 8.88 3.14 25.01
CA CYS A 34 7.70 3.47 25.81
C CYS A 34 7.77 2.80 27.19
N THR A 35 7.63 3.61 28.25
CA THR A 35 7.61 3.14 29.64
C THR A 35 6.21 2.77 30.14
N GLY A 36 5.17 2.95 29.32
CA GLY A 36 3.79 2.66 29.73
C GLY A 36 3.19 3.65 30.74
N CYS A 37 3.76 4.84 30.90
CA CYS A 37 3.32 5.84 31.92
C CYS A 37 1.88 6.35 31.73
N GLY A 38 1.24 6.14 30.59
CA GLY A 38 -0.15 6.53 30.34
C GLY A 38 -0.40 7.99 29.96
N ALA A 39 0.53 8.91 30.20
CA ALA A 39 0.33 10.35 30.02
C ALA A 39 -0.25 10.75 28.65
N CYS A 40 0.20 10.13 27.55
CA CYS A 40 -0.33 10.38 26.23
C CYS A 40 -1.79 9.91 26.05
N LEU A 41 -2.21 8.88 26.77
CA LEU A 41 -3.58 8.37 26.73
C LEU A 41 -4.54 9.22 27.58
N ASP A 42 -4.04 9.77 28.68
CA ASP A 42 -4.82 10.64 29.57
C ASP A 42 -5.00 12.03 28.97
N ALA A 43 -4.01 12.52 28.21
CA ALA A 43 -4.10 13.75 27.42
C ALA A 43 -4.90 13.57 26.10
N GLY A 44 -5.15 12.34 25.68
CA GLY A 44 -5.94 12.01 24.51
C GLY A 44 -7.44 12.21 24.73
N GLN A 45 -8.23 11.82 23.73
CA GLN A 45 -9.68 11.87 23.75
C GLN A 45 -10.30 10.48 23.82
N ARG A 46 -11.59 10.42 24.09
CA ARG A 46 -12.38 9.21 23.94
C ARG A 46 -13.40 9.43 22.82
N GLU A 47 -13.31 8.60 21.80
CA GLU A 47 -14.32 8.54 20.73
C GLU A 47 -15.09 7.23 20.83
N ARG A 48 -16.41 7.31 20.98
CA ARG A 48 -17.29 6.13 21.12
C ARG A 48 -16.78 5.12 22.17
N GLY A 49 -16.24 5.62 23.28
CA GLY A 49 -15.71 4.79 24.36
C GLY A 49 -14.27 4.31 24.18
N THR A 50 -13.67 4.48 23.01
CA THR A 50 -12.30 4.07 22.70
C THR A 50 -11.33 5.23 22.96
N ARG A 51 -10.17 4.96 23.57
CA ARG A 51 -9.12 5.97 23.74
C ARG A 51 -8.45 6.25 22.41
N CYS A 52 -8.28 7.53 22.08
CA CYS A 52 -7.62 7.99 20.86
C CYS A 52 -6.48 8.94 21.22
N LEU A 53 -5.36 8.81 20.54
CA LEU A 53 -4.27 9.77 20.60
C LEU A 53 -4.65 11.03 19.84
N THR A 54 -4.22 12.18 20.32
CA THR A 54 -4.49 13.49 19.74
C THR A 54 -3.23 14.35 19.70
N GLU A 55 -3.36 15.58 19.24
CA GLU A 55 -2.27 16.57 19.27
C GLU A 55 -1.74 16.76 20.70
N ALA A 56 -2.63 16.82 21.69
CA ALA A 56 -2.25 16.94 23.09
C ALA A 56 -1.42 15.74 23.58
N SER A 57 -1.62 14.55 23.00
CA SER A 57 -0.84 13.36 23.32
C SER A 57 0.64 13.48 22.92
N ILE A 58 0.96 14.28 21.88
CA ILE A 58 2.34 14.55 21.47
C ILE A 58 3.07 15.29 22.59
N SER A 59 2.50 16.42 23.03
CA SER A 59 3.10 17.28 24.06
C SER A 59 3.14 16.60 25.44
N ALA A 60 2.17 15.74 25.74
CA ALA A 60 2.12 15.02 27.01
C ALA A 60 3.10 13.84 27.11
N CYS A 61 3.68 13.39 25.99
CA CYS A 61 4.60 12.25 26.03
C CYS A 61 6.01 12.68 26.48
N PRO A 62 6.48 12.32 27.69
CA PRO A 62 7.78 12.77 28.20
C PRO A 62 8.97 12.24 27.40
N ARG A 63 8.74 11.24 26.54
CA ARG A 63 9.75 10.62 25.68
C ARG A 63 9.60 10.94 24.20
N ASN A 64 8.68 11.85 23.83
CA ASN A 64 8.42 12.27 22.45
C ASN A 64 8.12 11.08 21.48
N LEU A 65 7.41 10.06 21.96
CA LEU A 65 7.14 8.84 21.20
C LEU A 65 5.83 8.90 20.40
N VAL A 66 5.03 9.93 20.59
CA VAL A 66 3.78 10.15 19.82
C VAL A 66 4.06 11.10 18.67
N ARG A 67 3.59 10.71 17.49
CA ARG A 67 3.76 11.53 16.27
C ARG A 67 2.49 11.52 15.42
N ARG A 68 2.31 12.53 14.61
CA ARG A 68 1.28 12.55 13.55
C ARG A 68 1.60 11.51 12.48
N CYS A 69 0.55 10.87 11.94
CA CYS A 69 0.62 10.00 10.78
C CYS A 69 0.08 10.73 9.56
N GLY A 70 0.95 11.40 8.86
CA GLY A 70 0.65 12.24 7.70
C GLY A 70 0.64 13.72 8.02
N GLU A 71 0.37 14.51 7.01
CA GLU A 71 0.22 15.96 7.05
C GLU A 71 -0.71 16.40 5.90
N ASP A 72 -1.38 17.52 6.08
CA ASP A 72 -2.11 18.19 5.02
C ASP A 72 -1.13 19.06 4.23
N ILE A 73 -0.97 18.74 2.95
CA ILE A 73 0.00 19.41 2.07
C ILE A 73 -0.62 19.64 0.70
N THR A 74 -0.35 20.76 0.07
CA THR A 74 -0.74 21.00 -1.31
C THR A 74 0.20 20.27 -2.28
N SER A 75 -0.28 19.99 -3.50
CA SER A 75 0.54 19.40 -4.57
C SER A 75 1.80 20.21 -4.84
N VAL A 76 1.69 21.54 -4.89
CA VAL A 76 2.83 22.45 -5.10
C VAL A 76 3.87 22.31 -3.99
N GLN A 77 3.44 22.34 -2.73
CA GLN A 77 4.35 22.18 -1.60
C GLN A 77 5.06 20.83 -1.59
N LEU A 78 4.33 19.76 -1.96
CA LEU A 78 4.92 18.42 -2.08
C LEU A 78 5.96 18.38 -3.19
N ILE A 79 5.64 18.93 -4.36
CA ILE A 79 6.55 18.94 -5.50
C ILE A 79 7.81 19.78 -5.19
N ASP A 80 7.67 20.90 -4.50
CA ASP A 80 8.83 21.69 -4.06
C ASP A 80 9.75 20.88 -3.13
N ARG A 81 9.20 20.08 -2.21
CA ARG A 81 10.00 19.16 -1.37
C ARG A 81 10.70 18.08 -2.18
N ILE A 82 10.02 17.50 -3.15
CA ILE A 82 10.59 16.49 -4.04
C ILE A 82 11.73 17.10 -4.84
N MET A 83 11.52 18.27 -5.44
CA MET A 83 12.49 18.94 -6.31
C MET A 83 13.73 19.41 -5.58
N LYS A 84 13.67 19.72 -4.28
CA LYS A 84 14.87 19.97 -3.47
C LYS A 84 15.85 18.79 -3.46
N ASN A 85 15.33 17.58 -3.68
CA ASN A 85 16.11 16.32 -3.74
C ASN A 85 16.31 15.82 -5.18
N ALA A 86 16.01 16.61 -6.21
CA ALA A 86 16.01 16.18 -7.60
C ALA A 86 17.35 15.55 -8.04
N ARG A 87 18.47 16.08 -7.56
CA ARG A 87 19.82 15.53 -7.86
C ARG A 87 19.99 14.11 -7.35
N LEU A 88 19.42 13.77 -6.20
CA LEU A 88 19.45 12.41 -5.63
C LEU A 88 18.51 11.46 -6.36
N LEU A 89 17.58 12.01 -7.14
CA LEU A 89 16.57 11.25 -7.88
C LEU A 89 16.93 11.11 -9.38
N SER A 90 18.07 11.62 -9.83
CA SER A 90 18.46 11.62 -11.24
C SER A 90 18.59 10.23 -11.88
N GLY A 91 18.96 9.21 -11.10
CA GLY A 91 19.02 7.81 -11.53
C GLY A 91 17.76 6.98 -11.18
N GLY A 92 16.67 7.63 -10.74
CA GLY A 92 15.46 6.97 -10.28
C GLY A 92 14.24 7.87 -10.47
N GLY A 93 13.35 7.92 -9.46
CA GLY A 93 12.13 8.71 -9.58
C GLY A 93 11.38 8.86 -8.28
N VAL A 94 10.10 9.20 -8.42
CA VAL A 94 9.13 9.27 -7.32
C VAL A 94 8.06 8.23 -7.54
N THR A 95 7.79 7.45 -6.47
CA THR A 95 6.68 6.51 -6.43
C THR A 95 5.60 7.05 -5.50
N PHE A 96 4.41 7.25 -6.03
CA PHE A 96 3.22 7.52 -5.22
C PHE A 96 2.62 6.20 -4.76
N SER A 97 2.53 6.02 -3.45
CA SER A 97 2.07 4.80 -2.77
C SER A 97 1.27 5.20 -1.52
N GLY A 98 1.17 4.33 -0.52
CA GLY A 98 0.59 4.67 0.79
C GLY A 98 -0.56 3.79 1.19
N GLY A 99 -1.74 4.38 1.39
CA GLY A 99 -3.01 3.67 1.42
C GLY A 99 -3.34 3.17 0.01
N GLU A 100 -4.19 3.92 -0.70
CA GLU A 100 -4.42 3.73 -2.14
C GLU A 100 -4.32 5.10 -2.83
N PRO A 101 -3.30 5.35 -3.66
CA PRO A 101 -3.12 6.67 -4.29
C PRO A 101 -4.31 7.11 -5.14
N LEU A 102 -4.99 6.16 -5.79
CA LEU A 102 -6.18 6.43 -6.61
C LEU A 102 -7.38 6.93 -5.78
N ALA A 103 -7.37 6.71 -4.46
CA ALA A 103 -8.39 7.26 -3.57
C ALA A 103 -8.25 8.78 -3.33
N GLN A 104 -7.10 9.37 -3.70
CA GLN A 104 -6.86 10.81 -3.73
C GLN A 104 -6.56 11.28 -5.16
N LEU A 105 -7.34 10.84 -6.12
CA LEU A 105 -7.08 11.01 -7.54
C LEU A 105 -6.77 12.46 -7.96
N PRO A 106 -7.55 13.50 -7.58
CA PRO A 106 -7.26 14.87 -7.99
C PRO A 106 -5.86 15.33 -7.56
N PHE A 107 -5.47 15.02 -6.33
CA PHE A 107 -4.14 15.34 -5.79
C PHE A 107 -3.04 14.55 -6.52
N LEU A 108 -3.25 13.26 -6.75
CA LEU A 108 -2.32 12.40 -7.48
C LEU A 108 -2.08 12.94 -8.90
N LEU A 109 -3.14 13.23 -9.65
CA LEU A 109 -3.06 13.71 -11.03
C LEU A 109 -2.32 15.04 -11.13
N GLU A 110 -2.55 15.95 -10.19
CA GLU A 110 -1.86 17.24 -10.15
C GLU A 110 -0.36 17.05 -9.82
N CYS A 111 -0.02 16.17 -8.90
CA CYS A 111 1.39 15.84 -8.62
C CYS A 111 2.09 15.22 -9.85
N LEU A 112 1.43 14.26 -10.52
CA LEU A 112 1.98 13.64 -11.73
C LEU A 112 2.19 14.68 -12.83
N ARG A 113 1.25 15.59 -13.02
CA ARG A 113 1.35 16.68 -13.99
C ARG A 113 2.52 17.64 -13.68
N LEU A 114 2.68 18.03 -12.42
CA LEU A 114 3.76 18.96 -12.00
C LEU A 114 5.16 18.34 -12.10
N LEU A 115 5.28 17.02 -12.09
CA LEU A 115 6.55 16.28 -12.26
C LEU A 115 6.85 15.92 -13.71
N GLU A 116 5.91 16.12 -14.63
CA GLU A 116 6.06 15.72 -16.04
C GLU A 116 7.31 16.29 -16.67
N GLY A 117 8.09 15.42 -17.36
CA GLY A 117 9.35 15.82 -17.99
C GLY A 117 10.48 16.20 -17.02
N ARG A 118 10.25 16.13 -15.71
CA ARG A 118 11.23 16.56 -14.68
C ARG A 118 11.83 15.39 -13.90
N ILE A 119 11.01 14.45 -13.49
CA ILE A 119 11.40 13.27 -12.70
C ILE A 119 10.50 12.10 -13.12
N HIS A 120 11.05 10.89 -13.18
CA HIS A 120 10.28 9.67 -13.46
C HIS A 120 9.21 9.42 -12.39
N ARG A 121 7.98 9.16 -12.83
CA ARG A 121 6.76 9.10 -12.01
C ARG A 121 6.21 7.68 -11.98
N ALA A 122 6.27 7.02 -10.84
CA ALA A 122 5.67 5.71 -10.63
C ALA A 122 4.45 5.80 -9.72
N VAL A 123 3.47 4.93 -9.95
CA VAL A 123 2.31 4.75 -9.08
C VAL A 123 2.26 3.30 -8.61
N GLN A 124 2.21 3.10 -7.30
CA GLN A 124 1.97 1.79 -6.70
C GLN A 124 0.53 1.72 -6.22
N THR A 125 -0.23 0.77 -6.75
CA THR A 125 -1.68 0.68 -6.52
C THR A 125 -2.18 -0.74 -6.46
N SER A 126 -3.29 -0.95 -5.75
CA SER A 126 -4.10 -2.16 -5.86
C SER A 126 -4.98 -2.17 -7.11
N GLY A 127 -5.10 -1.05 -7.81
CA GLY A 127 -6.00 -0.88 -8.94
C GLY A 127 -7.49 -0.76 -8.56
N TYR A 128 -7.84 -0.61 -7.28
CA TYR A 128 -9.24 -0.47 -6.86
C TYR A 128 -9.72 0.97 -7.07
N ALA A 129 -10.15 1.24 -8.27
CA ALA A 129 -10.76 2.50 -8.70
C ALA A 129 -11.72 2.23 -9.87
N ASP A 130 -12.64 3.15 -10.14
CA ASP A 130 -13.41 3.07 -11.37
C ASP A 130 -12.52 3.20 -12.60
N SER A 131 -13.02 2.71 -13.73
CA SER A 131 -12.26 2.61 -14.99
C SER A 131 -11.76 3.97 -15.51
N ALA A 132 -12.52 5.04 -15.31
CA ALA A 132 -12.16 6.38 -15.77
C ALA A 132 -11.03 6.96 -14.91
N SER A 133 -11.15 6.84 -13.59
CA SER A 133 -10.14 7.25 -12.62
C SER A 133 -8.82 6.53 -12.84
N PHE A 134 -8.87 5.20 -13.01
CA PHE A 134 -7.67 4.40 -13.30
C PHE A 134 -6.99 4.84 -14.61
N SER A 135 -7.77 5.03 -15.68
CA SER A 135 -7.24 5.44 -16.99
C SER A 135 -6.58 6.82 -16.95
N GLN A 136 -7.10 7.76 -16.15
CA GLN A 136 -6.49 9.09 -15.97
C GLN A 136 -5.12 9.00 -15.27
N ALA A 137 -4.98 8.16 -14.24
CA ALA A 137 -3.70 7.95 -13.57
C ALA A 137 -2.71 7.23 -14.49
N LEU A 138 -3.18 6.21 -15.21
CA LEU A 138 -2.39 5.42 -16.15
C LEU A 138 -1.78 6.29 -17.25
N SER A 139 -2.56 7.24 -17.83
CA SER A 139 -2.08 8.12 -18.90
C SER A 139 -1.07 9.18 -18.44
N ARG A 140 -0.80 9.31 -17.14
CA ARG A 140 0.09 10.35 -16.58
C ARG A 140 1.27 9.80 -15.80
N CYS A 141 1.36 8.51 -15.57
CA CYS A 141 2.53 7.88 -14.94
C CYS A 141 3.47 7.29 -16.00
N ASP A 142 4.74 7.13 -15.63
CA ASP A 142 5.77 6.54 -16.48
C ASP A 142 5.97 5.05 -16.15
N TYR A 143 5.51 4.61 -14.97
CA TYR A 143 5.64 3.23 -14.49
C TYR A 143 4.55 2.90 -13.48
N MET A 144 4.10 1.64 -13.46
CA MET A 144 3.12 1.20 -12.47
C MET A 144 3.59 -0.05 -11.72
N LEU A 145 3.45 -0.04 -10.38
CA LEU A 145 3.60 -1.22 -9.54
C LEU A 145 2.19 -1.65 -9.15
N PHE A 146 1.75 -2.80 -9.64
CA PHE A 146 0.37 -3.24 -9.48
C PHE A 146 0.29 -4.46 -8.57
N ASP A 147 -0.44 -4.34 -7.47
CA ASP A 147 -0.58 -5.40 -6.48
C ASP A 147 -1.79 -6.31 -6.79
N LEU A 148 -1.54 -7.55 -7.25
CA LEU A 148 -2.54 -8.62 -7.27
C LEU A 148 -2.48 -9.41 -5.97
N LYS A 149 -3.65 -9.66 -5.35
CA LYS A 149 -3.70 -10.28 -4.00
C LYS A 149 -4.39 -11.64 -4.04
N LEU A 150 -5.69 -11.67 -4.34
CA LEU A 150 -6.51 -12.88 -4.38
C LEU A 150 -7.35 -12.86 -5.66
N MET A 151 -7.40 -14.02 -6.34
CA MET A 151 -8.19 -14.19 -7.57
C MET A 151 -9.64 -14.56 -7.25
N ASP A 152 -9.89 -15.30 -6.17
CA ASP A 152 -11.24 -15.56 -5.70
C ASP A 152 -11.85 -14.30 -5.08
N SER A 153 -12.99 -13.87 -5.62
CA SER A 153 -13.64 -12.60 -5.24
C SER A 153 -14.22 -12.63 -3.82
N ALA A 154 -14.69 -13.79 -3.37
CA ALA A 154 -15.23 -13.93 -2.03
C ALA A 154 -14.10 -13.86 -0.99
N GLN A 155 -13.00 -14.54 -1.24
CA GLN A 155 -11.79 -14.45 -0.40
C GLN A 155 -11.20 -13.05 -0.42
N HIS A 156 -11.14 -12.40 -1.60
CA HIS A 156 -10.67 -11.02 -1.68
C HIS A 156 -11.53 -10.09 -0.83
N LYS A 157 -12.85 -10.24 -0.87
CA LYS A 157 -13.76 -9.46 -0.01
C LYS A 157 -13.57 -9.78 1.47
N ALA A 158 -13.36 -11.03 1.82
CA ALA A 158 -13.16 -11.45 3.22
C ALA A 158 -11.86 -10.89 3.81
N PHE A 159 -10.76 -10.93 3.08
CA PHE A 159 -9.43 -10.53 3.56
C PHE A 159 -9.04 -9.09 3.23
N CYS A 160 -9.57 -8.51 2.15
CA CYS A 160 -9.23 -7.15 1.70
C CYS A 160 -10.38 -6.15 1.86
N GLY A 161 -11.58 -6.60 2.24
CA GLY A 161 -12.75 -5.76 2.51
C GLY A 161 -13.57 -5.37 1.28
N VAL A 162 -13.09 -5.66 0.06
CA VAL A 162 -13.76 -5.36 -1.21
C VAL A 162 -13.62 -6.55 -2.17
N ASP A 163 -14.50 -6.66 -3.17
CA ASP A 163 -14.31 -7.61 -4.27
C ASP A 163 -13.16 -7.18 -5.19
N ASN A 164 -12.75 -8.07 -6.10
CA ASN A 164 -11.61 -7.83 -7.00
C ASN A 164 -12.00 -7.47 -8.44
N GLY A 165 -13.27 -7.33 -8.76
CA GLY A 165 -13.73 -7.11 -10.14
C GLY A 165 -13.10 -5.88 -10.79
N LEU A 166 -13.10 -4.72 -10.09
CA LEU A 166 -12.45 -3.50 -10.57
C LEU A 166 -10.93 -3.70 -10.72
N ILE A 167 -10.31 -4.39 -9.78
CA ILE A 167 -8.85 -4.65 -9.77
C ILE A 167 -8.44 -5.44 -10.99
N LEU A 168 -9.11 -6.57 -11.27
CA LEU A 168 -8.81 -7.43 -12.41
C LEU A 168 -9.08 -6.73 -13.74
N SER A 169 -10.18 -5.97 -13.83
CA SER A 169 -10.49 -5.17 -15.02
C SER A 169 -9.40 -4.11 -15.28
N ASN A 170 -8.95 -3.39 -14.27
CA ASN A 170 -7.91 -2.38 -14.39
C ASN A 170 -6.54 -3.00 -14.66
N TYR A 171 -6.24 -4.17 -14.11
CA TYR A 171 -5.02 -4.90 -14.46
C TYR A 171 -5.00 -5.29 -15.94
N ALA A 172 -6.09 -5.83 -16.47
CA ALA A 172 -6.19 -6.17 -17.88
C ALA A 172 -6.06 -4.94 -18.81
N ARG A 173 -6.53 -3.78 -18.34
CA ARG A 173 -6.33 -2.48 -19.05
C ARG A 173 -4.86 -2.07 -19.01
N LEU A 174 -4.19 -2.18 -17.87
CA LEU A 174 -2.77 -1.89 -17.72
C LEU A 174 -1.91 -2.76 -18.64
N ALA A 175 -2.14 -4.08 -18.66
CA ALA A 175 -1.40 -5.01 -19.50
C ALA A 175 -1.48 -4.68 -21.01
N ARG A 176 -2.58 -4.03 -21.44
CA ARG A 176 -2.79 -3.62 -22.85
C ARG A 176 -2.38 -2.17 -23.14
N SER A 177 -1.95 -1.42 -22.14
CA SER A 177 -1.74 0.03 -22.27
C SER A 177 -0.40 0.42 -22.93
N GLY A 178 0.57 -0.47 -22.93
CA GLY A 178 1.95 -0.19 -23.31
C GLY A 178 2.77 0.56 -22.26
N ILE A 179 2.19 0.96 -21.13
CA ILE A 179 2.91 1.55 -20.00
C ILE A 179 3.74 0.46 -19.30
N PRO A 180 5.03 0.67 -19.05
CA PRO A 180 5.85 -0.27 -18.28
C PRO A 180 5.30 -0.47 -16.88
N PHE A 181 5.25 -1.73 -16.44
CA PHE A 181 4.77 -2.04 -15.08
C PHE A 181 5.39 -3.32 -14.53
N VAL A 182 5.20 -3.54 -13.25
CA VAL A 182 5.49 -4.79 -12.57
C VAL A 182 4.28 -5.26 -11.77
N THR A 183 3.97 -6.54 -11.90
CA THR A 183 3.00 -7.21 -11.04
C THR A 183 3.66 -7.56 -9.72
N ARG A 184 2.97 -7.30 -8.62
CA ARG A 184 3.44 -7.60 -7.27
C ARG A 184 2.41 -8.46 -6.55
N VAL A 185 2.88 -9.53 -5.93
CA VAL A 185 2.02 -10.47 -5.19
C VAL A 185 2.54 -10.62 -3.77
N PRO A 186 1.78 -10.18 -2.75
CA PRO A 186 2.16 -10.43 -1.36
C PRO A 186 1.97 -11.91 -1.04
N LEU A 187 2.95 -12.55 -0.42
CA LEU A 187 2.90 -13.95 0.02
C LEU A 187 2.43 -14.02 1.47
N ILE A 188 1.12 -13.97 1.68
CA ILE A 188 0.50 -14.07 2.99
C ILE A 188 0.20 -15.54 3.28
N PRO A 189 0.77 -16.13 4.33
CA PRO A 189 0.63 -17.55 4.63
C PRO A 189 -0.83 -18.01 4.71
N THR A 190 -1.14 -19.08 4.01
CA THR A 190 -2.49 -19.69 3.94
C THR A 190 -3.58 -18.82 3.32
N VAL A 191 -3.24 -17.64 2.84
CA VAL A 191 -4.20 -16.70 2.22
C VAL A 191 -3.86 -16.45 0.76
N THR A 192 -2.75 -15.75 0.48
CA THR A 192 -2.36 -15.43 -0.90
C THR A 192 -1.29 -16.36 -1.45
N ASP A 193 -0.55 -17.05 -0.58
CA ASP A 193 0.54 -17.97 -0.93
C ASP A 193 0.07 -19.40 -1.22
N THR A 194 -1.22 -19.62 -1.37
CA THR A 194 -1.74 -20.96 -1.72
C THR A 194 -1.46 -21.28 -3.18
N GLU A 195 -1.27 -22.57 -3.48
CA GLU A 195 -1.02 -23.02 -4.86
C GLU A 195 -2.16 -22.63 -5.80
N GLU A 196 -3.40 -22.74 -5.33
CA GLU A 196 -4.60 -22.37 -6.09
C GLU A 196 -4.58 -20.89 -6.47
N ASN A 197 -4.29 -19.99 -5.52
CA ASN A 197 -4.29 -18.56 -5.77
C ASN A 197 -3.13 -18.16 -6.69
N LEU A 198 -1.91 -18.67 -6.45
CA LEU A 198 -0.74 -18.33 -7.26
C LEU A 198 -0.87 -18.88 -8.68
N SER A 199 -1.44 -20.07 -8.87
CA SER A 199 -1.75 -20.63 -10.18
C SER A 199 -2.79 -19.79 -10.92
N ALA A 200 -3.87 -19.40 -10.25
CA ALA A 200 -4.90 -18.54 -10.86
C ALA A 200 -4.36 -17.15 -11.24
N ILE A 201 -3.45 -16.56 -10.43
CA ILE A 201 -2.74 -15.33 -10.80
C ILE A 201 -1.89 -15.56 -12.03
N ALA A 202 -1.13 -16.67 -12.08
CA ALA A 202 -0.24 -17.00 -13.20
C ALA A 202 -1.02 -17.20 -14.51
N GLU A 203 -2.14 -17.93 -14.49
CA GLU A 203 -3.03 -18.11 -15.63
C GLU A 203 -3.57 -16.77 -16.15
N PHE A 204 -4.03 -15.91 -15.23
CA PHE A 204 -4.54 -14.60 -15.59
C PHE A 204 -3.46 -13.71 -16.22
N MET A 205 -2.25 -13.70 -15.65
CA MET A 205 -1.10 -12.96 -16.19
C MET A 205 -0.70 -13.45 -17.57
N THR A 206 -0.56 -14.77 -17.73
CA THR A 206 -0.19 -15.41 -19.02
C THR A 206 -1.21 -15.11 -20.11
N GLY A 207 -2.51 -15.16 -19.78
CA GLY A 207 -3.60 -14.79 -20.69
C GLY A 207 -3.55 -13.34 -21.18
N LEU A 208 -2.80 -12.49 -20.49
CA LEU A 208 -2.56 -11.09 -20.85
C LEU A 208 -1.14 -10.82 -21.40
N GLY A 209 -0.32 -11.87 -21.59
CA GLY A 209 1.04 -11.76 -22.10
C GLY A 209 2.06 -11.20 -21.08
N VAL A 210 1.78 -11.31 -19.78
CA VAL A 210 2.67 -10.83 -18.71
C VAL A 210 3.49 -12.00 -18.18
N ASP A 211 4.82 -11.91 -18.23
CA ASP A 211 5.77 -12.99 -17.94
C ASP A 211 6.71 -12.71 -16.75
N TYR A 212 6.44 -11.66 -15.97
CA TYR A 212 7.27 -11.29 -14.82
C TYR A 212 6.45 -10.86 -13.62
N VAL A 213 6.86 -11.31 -12.41
CA VAL A 213 6.21 -10.98 -11.14
C VAL A 213 7.24 -10.76 -10.02
N GLU A 214 6.98 -9.80 -9.18
CA GLU A 214 7.66 -9.64 -7.89
C GLU A 214 6.80 -10.23 -6.78
N VAL A 215 7.35 -11.14 -5.99
CA VAL A 215 6.68 -11.72 -4.83
C VAL A 215 7.23 -11.09 -3.55
N LEU A 216 6.33 -10.70 -2.67
CA LEU A 216 6.63 -9.93 -1.47
C LEU A 216 6.39 -10.81 -0.24
N PRO A 217 7.44 -11.26 0.45
CA PRO A 217 7.28 -12.05 1.67
C PRO A 217 6.48 -11.30 2.73
N TYR A 218 5.69 -12.05 3.51
CA TYR A 218 4.98 -11.49 4.65
C TYR A 218 5.95 -10.90 5.69
N ASN A 219 5.72 -9.66 6.06
CA ASN A 219 6.47 -9.01 7.12
C ASN A 219 5.82 -9.27 8.48
N GLN A 220 6.43 -10.11 9.30
CA GLN A 220 5.96 -10.48 10.63
C GLN A 220 5.83 -9.29 11.60
N LEU A 221 6.52 -8.18 11.33
CA LEU A 221 6.44 -6.96 12.15
C LEU A 221 5.22 -6.09 11.83
N ALA A 222 4.36 -6.50 10.89
CA ALA A 222 3.17 -5.74 10.49
C ALA A 222 2.30 -5.32 11.68
N GLY A 223 2.13 -6.22 12.68
CA GLY A 223 1.33 -5.97 13.88
C GLY A 223 1.82 -4.84 14.79
N SER A 224 3.11 -4.48 14.74
CA SER A 224 3.70 -3.50 15.66
C SER A 224 3.10 -2.10 15.52
N LYS A 225 2.73 -1.67 14.31
CA LYS A 225 2.09 -0.37 14.07
C LYS A 225 0.65 -0.30 14.57
N TYR A 226 -0.07 -1.44 14.57
CA TYR A 226 -1.44 -1.49 15.07
C TYR A 226 -1.51 -1.12 16.55
N SER A 227 -0.61 -1.67 17.37
CA SER A 227 -0.55 -1.32 18.79
C SER A 227 -0.21 0.16 19.03
N GLY A 228 0.62 0.73 18.15
CA GLY A 228 0.94 2.16 18.16
C GLY A 228 -0.28 3.05 17.85
N LEU A 229 -1.20 2.58 17.02
CA LEU A 229 -2.48 3.23 16.72
C LEU A 229 -3.60 2.89 17.73
N LEU A 230 -3.29 2.19 18.79
CA LEU A 230 -4.25 1.65 19.77
C LEU A 230 -5.26 0.68 19.14
N ARG A 231 -4.86 -0.03 18.11
CA ARG A 231 -5.66 -1.04 17.39
C ARG A 231 -5.16 -2.44 17.69
N GLN A 232 -6.06 -3.40 17.69
CA GLN A 232 -5.69 -4.82 17.72
C GLN A 232 -5.30 -5.29 16.34
N TYR A 233 -4.22 -6.07 16.25
CA TYR A 233 -3.86 -6.77 15.04
C TYR A 233 -4.48 -8.17 15.06
N GLN A 234 -5.45 -8.43 14.19
CA GLN A 234 -6.17 -9.70 14.07
C GLN A 234 -6.12 -10.15 12.60
N PRO A 235 -4.99 -10.71 12.16
CA PRO A 235 -4.78 -11.02 10.74
C PRO A 235 -5.67 -12.14 10.20
N GLY A 236 -6.12 -13.07 11.05
CA GLY A 236 -6.95 -14.21 10.65
C GLY A 236 -6.18 -15.30 9.89
N PHE A 237 -4.85 -15.28 9.94
CA PHE A 237 -3.95 -16.26 9.33
C PHE A 237 -2.71 -16.49 10.21
N GLU A 238 -1.92 -17.52 9.89
CA GLU A 238 -0.69 -17.83 10.62
C GLU A 238 0.40 -16.79 10.36
N GLN A 239 0.92 -16.16 11.41
CA GLN A 239 1.98 -15.15 11.32
C GLN A 239 3.36 -15.81 11.23
N ARG A 240 3.63 -16.52 10.16
CA ARG A 240 4.91 -17.17 9.85
C ARG A 240 5.37 -16.81 8.43
N PRO A 241 6.61 -17.06 8.05
CA PRO A 241 7.02 -16.95 6.65
C PRO A 241 6.24 -17.94 5.76
N SER A 242 5.98 -17.55 4.53
CA SER A 242 5.46 -18.48 3.51
C SER A 242 6.42 -19.65 3.33
N ARG A 243 5.88 -20.86 3.16
CA ARG A 243 6.65 -22.08 2.81
C ARG A 243 6.40 -22.50 1.37
N THR A 244 5.56 -21.79 0.66
CA THR A 244 5.19 -22.10 -0.71
C THR A 244 6.30 -21.69 -1.66
N ASP A 245 6.75 -22.61 -2.50
CA ASP A 245 7.67 -22.30 -3.59
C ASP A 245 6.95 -21.58 -4.72
N SER A 246 6.71 -20.29 -4.51
CA SER A 246 6.04 -19.44 -5.49
C SER A 246 6.80 -19.36 -6.81
N ALA A 247 8.15 -19.44 -6.79
CA ALA A 247 8.93 -19.40 -8.01
C ALA A 247 8.67 -20.63 -8.89
N ALA A 248 8.63 -21.83 -8.30
CA ALA A 248 8.29 -23.06 -9.02
C ALA A 248 6.86 -23.04 -9.58
N ILE A 249 5.90 -22.46 -8.84
CA ILE A 249 4.52 -22.33 -9.33
C ILE A 249 4.47 -21.41 -10.55
N PHE A 250 5.01 -20.20 -10.46
CA PHE A 250 5.01 -19.25 -11.59
C PHE A 250 5.79 -19.77 -12.80
N ALA A 251 6.90 -20.49 -12.58
CA ALA A 251 7.71 -21.09 -13.66
C ALA A 251 6.91 -22.09 -14.50
N ARG A 252 5.95 -22.83 -13.94
CA ARG A 252 5.08 -23.75 -14.70
C ARG A 252 4.23 -23.04 -15.77
N TYR A 253 4.00 -21.75 -15.60
CA TYR A 253 3.26 -20.89 -16.54
C TYR A 253 4.17 -20.00 -17.38
N GLY A 254 5.49 -20.23 -17.37
CA GLY A 254 6.47 -19.44 -18.11
C GLY A 254 6.73 -18.04 -17.52
N ILE A 255 6.32 -17.80 -16.27
CA ILE A 255 6.49 -16.50 -15.58
C ILE A 255 7.75 -16.54 -14.72
N ARG A 256 8.59 -15.53 -14.86
CA ARG A 256 9.76 -15.31 -14.01
C ARG A 256 9.34 -14.62 -12.72
N ALA A 257 9.53 -15.27 -11.58
CA ALA A 257 9.25 -14.71 -10.27
C ALA A 257 10.55 -14.24 -9.59
N ARG A 258 10.52 -13.04 -9.01
CA ARG A 258 11.60 -12.50 -8.19
C ARG A 258 11.09 -12.22 -6.79
N GLN A 259 11.75 -12.76 -5.78
CA GLN A 259 11.47 -12.41 -4.40
C GLN A 259 12.20 -11.10 -4.04
N MET A 260 11.46 -10.18 -3.42
CA MET A 260 11.95 -8.86 -3.03
C MET A 260 12.38 -8.83 -1.56
#